data_3f904acc7128e5e169869861cb70154f
#
_entry.id   3f904acc7128e5e169869861cb70154f
#
_cell.length_a   1.000
_cell.length_b   1.000
_cell.length_c   1.000
_cell.angle_alpha   90.00
_cell.angle_beta   90.00
_cell.angle_gamma   90.00
#
_symmetry.space_group_name_H-M   'P 1'
#
loop_
_entity.id
_entity.type
_entity.pdbx_description
1 polymer ?
#
loop_
_entity_poly.entity_id
_entity_poly.type
_entity_poly.pdbx_seq_one_letter_code
_entity_poly.pdbx_strand_id
1 'polypeptide(L)'
;LLVAIFLLNFLSRVILAPLLPTIKSDLAVGHGEAGSFFLFMSMGYFVSLLGSGFVASRLMHYRTITLSASAIGLALLTISFSDSQGAVLAGLVLLGLAAGLYLPSGISTLTSLVGPNQWGKALAIHELAPNLGFVLAPLISEALLKWFSWRGILGVMGTASIAAGLAFARFGKGGRFPGATPSIASLQNILAQPAFWIITILFSLGITGSLGVYAMLPLYLVAERGITQYSANILVAISRISGPVMALIAGWATDRFGAKRIMAAVFLLTGTTTLLLGLVKGSWLVIIVFLQPMLAVCFFPAGFAALSCIGPSSARNVAVSLTIPLAFLIGGGGIPTGIGIMGDFAHFALGFGLVGGLILVGFILSLTLKLPKEDECPAAFL
;
A
#
# COMPACT_ATOMS: atom_id res chain seq x y z
N LEU A 1 -16.44 12.79 2.27
CA LEU A 1 -16.81 11.39 2.06
C LEU A 1 -15.73 10.61 1.29
N LEU A 2 -15.20 11.08 0.15
CA LEU A 2 -14.17 10.35 -0.61
C LEU A 2 -12.94 10.02 0.23
N VAL A 3 -12.41 10.99 0.98
CA VAL A 3 -11.25 10.76 1.88
C VAL A 3 -11.59 9.73 2.97
N ALA A 4 -12.79 9.78 3.55
CA ALA A 4 -13.22 8.80 4.56
C ALA A 4 -13.35 7.38 3.98
N ILE A 5 -13.90 7.25 2.77
CA ILE A 5 -13.97 5.96 2.07
C ILE A 5 -12.57 5.45 1.74
N PHE A 6 -11.66 6.31 1.30
CA PHE A 6 -10.28 5.92 1.02
C PHE A 6 -9.54 5.49 2.30
N LEU A 7 -9.77 6.20 3.40
CA LEU A 7 -9.23 5.81 4.71
C LEU A 7 -9.74 4.42 5.13
N LEU A 8 -11.04 4.17 5.04
CA LEU A 8 -11.61 2.85 5.35
C LEU A 8 -11.10 1.75 4.40
N ASN A 9 -11.00 2.05 3.10
CA ASN A 9 -10.41 1.14 2.11
C ASN A 9 -8.96 0.79 2.47
N PHE A 10 -8.16 1.78 2.84
CA PHE A 10 -6.76 1.54 3.21
C PHE A 10 -6.66 0.82 4.55
N LEU A 11 -7.40 1.28 5.57
CA LEU A 11 -7.46 0.64 6.89
C LEU A 11 -7.85 -0.83 6.79
N SER A 12 -8.85 -1.19 5.98
CA SER A 12 -9.30 -2.57 5.81
C SER A 12 -8.18 -3.53 5.37
N ARG A 13 -7.17 -3.02 4.68
CA ARG A 13 -6.02 -3.80 4.22
C ARG A 13 -4.87 -3.82 5.23
N VAL A 14 -4.57 -2.69 5.85
CA VAL A 14 -3.40 -2.58 6.72
C VAL A 14 -3.66 -2.97 8.17
N ILE A 15 -4.94 -3.07 8.59
CA ILE A 15 -5.33 -3.48 9.96
C ILE A 15 -4.97 -4.95 10.26
N LEU A 16 -4.78 -5.76 9.24
CA LEU A 16 -4.34 -7.13 9.40
C LEU A 16 -2.96 -7.23 10.06
N ALA A 17 -2.04 -6.27 9.78
CA ALA A 17 -0.69 -6.29 10.31
C ALA A 17 -0.64 -6.23 11.86
N PRO A 18 -1.26 -5.25 12.54
CA PRO A 18 -1.30 -5.21 14.01
C PRO A 18 -2.12 -6.33 14.64
N LEU A 19 -3.09 -6.92 13.92
CA LEU A 19 -3.87 -8.06 14.37
C LEU A 19 -3.21 -9.42 14.09
N LEU A 20 -2.15 -9.44 13.28
CA LEU A 20 -1.55 -10.66 12.76
C LEU A 20 -1.07 -11.63 13.87
N PRO A 21 -0.44 -11.18 14.98
CA PRO A 21 -0.08 -12.07 16.08
C PRO A 21 -1.30 -12.80 16.66
N THR A 22 -2.40 -12.08 16.87
CA THR A 22 -3.66 -12.64 17.40
C THR A 22 -4.31 -13.61 16.40
N ILE A 23 -4.39 -13.21 15.11
CA ILE A 23 -4.97 -14.05 14.04
C ILE A 23 -4.18 -15.33 13.88
N LYS A 24 -2.85 -15.24 13.85
CA LYS A 24 -1.95 -16.40 13.75
C LYS A 24 -2.18 -17.39 14.90
N SER A 25 -2.27 -16.89 16.13
CA SER A 25 -2.49 -17.72 17.31
C SER A 25 -3.86 -18.41 17.29
N ASP A 26 -4.91 -17.66 16.89
CA ASP A 26 -6.29 -18.17 16.89
C ASP A 26 -6.53 -19.21 15.78
N LEU A 27 -5.95 -19.00 14.60
CA LEU A 27 -6.06 -19.95 13.48
C LEU A 27 -5.02 -21.08 13.54
N ALA A 28 -4.10 -21.06 14.51
CA ALA A 28 -2.99 -22.01 14.68
C ALA A 28 -2.14 -22.19 13.41
N VAL A 29 -1.89 -21.09 12.67
CA VAL A 29 -1.13 -21.10 11.41
C VAL A 29 0.34 -20.76 11.62
N GLY A 30 1.22 -21.16 10.67
CA GLY A 30 2.62 -20.77 10.62
C GLY A 30 2.83 -19.28 10.31
N HIS A 31 4.07 -18.80 10.39
CA HIS A 31 4.41 -17.42 10.05
C HIS A 31 4.30 -17.16 8.54
N GLY A 32 4.70 -18.15 7.71
CA GLY A 32 4.56 -18.09 6.25
C GLY A 32 3.11 -18.06 5.80
N GLU A 33 2.25 -18.87 6.45
CA GLU A 33 0.81 -18.84 6.18
C GLU A 33 0.20 -17.50 6.58
N ALA A 34 0.55 -16.95 7.75
CA ALA A 34 0.13 -15.62 8.17
C ALA A 34 0.59 -14.52 7.20
N GLY A 35 1.83 -14.60 6.70
CA GLY A 35 2.35 -13.72 5.66
C GLY A 35 1.59 -13.84 4.33
N SER A 36 1.14 -15.06 3.97
CA SER A 36 0.37 -15.30 2.75
C SER A 36 -0.99 -14.59 2.72
N PHE A 37 -1.54 -14.18 3.86
CA PHE A 37 -2.77 -13.38 3.92
C PHE A 37 -2.64 -12.09 3.10
N PHE A 38 -1.49 -11.45 3.16
CA PHE A 38 -1.20 -10.26 2.35
C PHE A 38 -1.05 -10.59 0.86
N LEU A 39 -0.53 -11.77 0.51
CA LEU A 39 -0.42 -12.20 -0.88
C LEU A 39 -1.81 -12.43 -1.50
N PHE A 40 -2.68 -13.19 -0.83
CA PHE A 40 -4.03 -13.47 -1.33
C PHE A 40 -4.85 -12.18 -1.48
N MET A 41 -4.78 -11.28 -0.51
CA MET A 41 -5.39 -9.95 -0.61
C MET A 41 -4.81 -9.13 -1.78
N SER A 42 -3.48 -9.14 -1.96
CA SER A 42 -2.82 -8.42 -3.05
C SER A 42 -3.13 -9.00 -4.42
N MET A 43 -3.36 -10.31 -4.54
CA MET A 43 -3.83 -10.94 -5.78
C MET A 43 -5.20 -10.41 -6.20
N GLY A 44 -6.15 -10.38 -5.27
CA GLY A 44 -7.46 -9.77 -5.51
C GLY A 44 -7.34 -8.29 -5.90
N TYR A 45 -6.53 -7.52 -5.17
CA TYR A 45 -6.28 -6.11 -5.46
C TYR A 45 -5.67 -5.89 -6.84
N PHE A 46 -4.69 -6.69 -7.22
CA PHE A 46 -4.04 -6.66 -8.53
C PHE A 46 -5.06 -6.85 -9.66
N VAL A 47 -5.86 -7.93 -9.61
CA VAL A 47 -6.87 -8.24 -10.63
C VAL A 47 -7.89 -7.10 -10.74
N SER A 48 -8.38 -6.64 -9.61
CA SER A 48 -9.43 -5.61 -9.57
C SER A 48 -8.93 -4.24 -10.01
N LEU A 49 -7.71 -3.86 -9.65
CA LEU A 49 -7.16 -2.56 -10.04
C LEU A 49 -6.93 -2.50 -11.56
N LEU A 50 -6.46 -3.59 -12.19
CA LEU A 50 -6.35 -3.70 -13.65
C LEU A 50 -7.74 -3.67 -14.31
N GLY A 51 -8.73 -4.33 -13.71
CA GLY A 51 -10.11 -4.39 -14.23
C GLY A 51 -10.98 -3.17 -13.91
N SER A 52 -10.52 -2.27 -13.04
CA SER A 52 -11.34 -1.16 -12.52
C SER A 52 -11.87 -0.22 -13.61
N GLY A 53 -11.10 0.02 -14.68
CA GLY A 53 -11.51 0.82 -15.82
C GLY A 53 -12.71 0.20 -16.57
N PHE A 54 -12.73 -1.13 -16.74
CA PHE A 54 -13.85 -1.84 -17.36
C PHE A 54 -15.11 -1.76 -16.49
N VAL A 55 -14.97 -1.89 -15.17
CA VAL A 55 -16.10 -1.76 -14.24
C VAL A 55 -16.65 -0.34 -14.28
N ALA A 56 -15.78 0.67 -14.20
CA ALA A 56 -16.17 2.08 -14.21
C ALA A 56 -16.77 2.52 -15.55
N SER A 57 -16.35 1.94 -16.69
CA SER A 57 -16.95 2.25 -18.00
C SER A 57 -18.41 1.80 -18.11
N ARG A 58 -18.79 0.72 -17.39
CA ARG A 58 -20.18 0.19 -17.38
C ARG A 58 -21.04 0.78 -16.26
N LEU A 59 -20.46 0.94 -15.06
CA LEU A 59 -21.20 1.34 -13.86
C LEU A 59 -21.11 2.83 -13.53
N MET A 60 -20.24 3.60 -14.20
CA MET A 60 -19.79 4.96 -13.83
C MET A 60 -18.94 4.96 -12.53
N HIS A 61 -18.10 5.98 -12.35
CA HIS A 61 -17.24 6.11 -11.18
C HIS A 61 -18.00 6.16 -9.85
N TYR A 62 -19.12 6.88 -9.81
CA TYR A 62 -19.98 6.99 -8.62
C TYR A 62 -20.44 5.63 -8.07
N ARG A 63 -21.00 4.77 -8.96
CA ARG A 63 -21.46 3.43 -8.56
C ARG A 63 -20.30 2.51 -8.25
N THR A 64 -19.15 2.65 -8.93
CA THR A 64 -17.96 1.87 -8.68
C THR A 64 -17.39 2.16 -7.28
N ILE A 65 -17.38 3.42 -6.83
CA ILE A 65 -16.98 3.80 -5.46
C ILE A 65 -17.93 3.19 -4.43
N THR A 66 -19.24 3.32 -4.65
CA THR A 66 -20.26 2.73 -3.76
C THR A 66 -20.11 1.21 -3.67
N LEU A 67 -19.94 0.54 -4.82
CA LEU A 67 -19.74 -0.90 -4.89
C LEU A 67 -18.48 -1.32 -4.14
N SER A 68 -17.35 -0.62 -4.37
CA SER A 68 -16.10 -0.88 -3.67
C SER A 68 -16.26 -0.81 -2.15
N ALA A 69 -16.80 0.29 -1.63
CA ALA A 69 -16.96 0.48 -0.19
C ALA A 69 -17.90 -0.57 0.44
N SER A 70 -19.03 -0.87 -0.21
CA SER A 70 -19.97 -1.88 0.29
C SER A 70 -19.41 -3.30 0.19
N ALA A 71 -18.71 -3.63 -0.90
CA ALA A 71 -18.09 -4.94 -1.08
C ALA A 71 -16.90 -5.17 -0.12
N ILE A 72 -16.10 -4.13 0.21
CA ILE A 72 -15.10 -4.19 1.29
C ILE A 72 -15.77 -4.59 2.60
N GLY A 73 -16.88 -3.92 2.93
CA GLY A 73 -17.58 -4.22 4.17
C GLY A 73 -18.15 -5.64 4.21
N LEU A 74 -18.72 -6.12 3.10
CA LEU A 74 -19.19 -7.51 3.00
C LEU A 74 -18.03 -8.52 3.12
N ALA A 75 -16.90 -8.26 2.47
CA ALA A 75 -15.73 -9.13 2.58
C ALA A 75 -15.19 -9.20 4.01
N LEU A 76 -15.11 -8.06 4.72
CA LEU A 76 -14.70 -8.02 6.12
C LEU A 76 -15.68 -8.77 7.03
N LEU A 77 -17.00 -8.65 6.80
CA LEU A 77 -18.00 -9.42 7.51
C LEU A 77 -17.85 -10.92 7.23
N THR A 78 -17.63 -11.32 5.98
CA THR A 78 -17.38 -12.72 5.62
C THR A 78 -16.18 -13.28 6.40
N ILE A 79 -15.07 -12.53 6.46
CA ILE A 79 -13.89 -12.93 7.25
C ILE A 79 -14.23 -12.99 8.75
N SER A 80 -15.00 -12.03 9.26
CA SER A 80 -15.42 -11.96 10.66
C SER A 80 -16.19 -13.20 11.12
N PHE A 81 -16.95 -13.84 10.25
CA PHE A 81 -17.72 -15.07 10.53
C PHE A 81 -16.99 -16.36 10.09
N SER A 82 -15.73 -16.26 9.66
CA SER A 82 -14.98 -17.41 9.18
C SER A 82 -14.22 -18.11 10.30
N ASP A 83 -14.37 -19.45 10.40
CA ASP A 83 -13.68 -20.27 11.39
C ASP A 83 -12.52 -21.09 10.80
N SER A 84 -12.35 -21.07 9.48
CA SER A 84 -11.28 -21.79 8.79
C SER A 84 -10.32 -20.88 8.05
N GLN A 85 -9.05 -21.26 8.01
CA GLN A 85 -8.02 -20.56 7.24
C GLN A 85 -8.43 -20.37 5.77
N GLY A 86 -8.99 -21.40 5.12
CA GLY A 86 -9.41 -21.33 3.73
C GLY A 86 -10.51 -20.29 3.48
N ALA A 87 -11.48 -20.17 4.39
CA ALA A 87 -12.52 -19.16 4.30
C ALA A 87 -11.96 -17.75 4.51
N VAL A 88 -11.01 -17.58 5.43
CA VAL A 88 -10.29 -16.30 5.62
C VAL A 88 -9.52 -15.92 4.34
N LEU A 89 -8.77 -16.85 3.74
CA LEU A 89 -8.04 -16.59 2.50
C LEU A 89 -8.97 -16.17 1.36
N ALA A 90 -10.09 -16.88 1.17
CA ALA A 90 -11.12 -16.52 0.19
C ALA A 90 -11.69 -15.12 0.45
N GLY A 91 -12.01 -14.82 1.71
CA GLY A 91 -12.45 -13.49 2.14
C GLY A 91 -11.43 -12.39 1.87
N LEU A 92 -10.13 -12.67 2.03
CA LEU A 92 -9.04 -11.73 1.74
C LEU A 92 -8.89 -11.48 0.24
N VAL A 93 -9.06 -12.49 -0.62
CA VAL A 93 -9.13 -12.27 -2.07
C VAL A 93 -10.32 -11.36 -2.43
N LEU A 94 -11.50 -11.60 -1.85
CA LEU A 94 -12.68 -10.76 -2.05
C LEU A 94 -12.44 -9.33 -1.54
N LEU A 95 -11.79 -9.17 -0.40
CA LEU A 95 -11.39 -7.87 0.14
C LEU A 95 -10.48 -7.13 -0.83
N GLY A 96 -9.47 -7.80 -1.37
CA GLY A 96 -8.58 -7.24 -2.38
C GLY A 96 -9.34 -6.82 -3.64
N LEU A 97 -10.21 -7.70 -4.18
CA LEU A 97 -11.06 -7.41 -5.33
C LEU A 97 -11.94 -6.17 -5.11
N ALA A 98 -12.54 -6.06 -3.94
CA ALA A 98 -13.37 -4.91 -3.59
C ALA A 98 -12.55 -3.62 -3.47
N ALA A 99 -11.39 -3.68 -2.83
CA ALA A 99 -10.54 -2.52 -2.54
C ALA A 99 -9.92 -1.91 -3.81
N GLY A 100 -9.52 -2.75 -4.80
CA GLY A 100 -8.88 -2.28 -6.03
C GLY A 100 -9.78 -1.49 -6.95
N LEU A 101 -11.11 -1.59 -6.81
CA LEU A 101 -12.07 -0.80 -7.60
C LEU A 101 -12.06 0.70 -7.26
N TYR A 102 -11.62 1.06 -6.03
CA TYR A 102 -11.78 2.43 -5.53
C TYR A 102 -10.85 3.43 -6.20
N LEU A 103 -9.54 3.17 -6.20
CA LEU A 103 -8.52 4.21 -6.41
C LEU A 103 -8.68 4.99 -7.73
N PRO A 104 -8.82 4.37 -8.91
CA PRO A 104 -8.99 5.12 -10.15
C PRO A 104 -10.31 5.91 -10.18
N SER A 105 -11.39 5.32 -9.65
CA SER A 105 -12.71 5.97 -9.60
C SER A 105 -12.76 7.11 -8.58
N GLY A 106 -12.08 6.95 -7.45
CA GLY A 106 -11.93 7.98 -6.42
C GLY A 106 -11.20 9.21 -6.93
N ILE A 107 -10.04 9.01 -7.59
CA ILE A 107 -9.24 10.09 -8.18
C ILE A 107 -10.02 10.80 -9.28
N SER A 108 -10.62 10.07 -10.23
CA SER A 108 -11.41 10.66 -11.32
C SER A 108 -12.61 11.47 -10.79
N THR A 109 -13.27 10.97 -9.75
CA THR A 109 -14.38 11.71 -9.11
C THR A 109 -13.89 12.95 -8.41
N LEU A 110 -12.78 12.85 -7.64
CA LEU A 110 -12.20 13.96 -6.90
C LEU A 110 -11.79 15.10 -7.84
N THR A 111 -11.06 14.79 -8.90
CA THR A 111 -10.59 15.78 -9.89
C THR A 111 -11.74 16.42 -10.68
N SER A 112 -12.87 15.73 -10.84
CA SER A 112 -14.08 16.29 -11.47
C SER A 112 -14.81 17.30 -10.58
N LEU A 113 -14.57 17.30 -9.28
CA LEU A 113 -15.23 18.19 -8.31
C LEU A 113 -14.51 19.52 -8.08
N VAL A 114 -13.27 19.64 -8.54
CA VAL A 114 -12.42 20.81 -8.32
C VAL A 114 -11.80 21.30 -9.64
N GLY A 115 -11.50 22.59 -9.72
CA GLY A 115 -10.81 23.12 -10.90
C GLY A 115 -9.36 22.63 -11.01
N PRO A 116 -8.78 22.62 -12.23
CA PRO A 116 -7.40 22.13 -12.46
C PRO A 116 -6.36 22.74 -11.52
N ASN A 117 -6.49 24.01 -11.17
CA ASN A 117 -5.58 24.71 -10.27
C ASN A 117 -5.63 24.21 -8.81
N GLN A 118 -6.61 23.38 -8.47
CA GLN A 118 -6.80 22.83 -7.11
C GLN A 118 -6.55 21.32 -7.04
N TRP A 119 -6.22 20.67 -8.18
CA TRP A 119 -6.01 19.22 -8.22
C TRP A 119 -4.92 18.78 -7.22
N GLY A 120 -3.78 19.47 -7.18
CA GLY A 120 -2.70 19.15 -6.26
C GLY A 120 -3.14 19.16 -4.80
N LYS A 121 -3.88 20.20 -4.37
CA LYS A 121 -4.41 20.27 -3.00
C LYS A 121 -5.42 19.17 -2.69
N ALA A 122 -6.33 18.89 -3.62
CA ALA A 122 -7.36 17.87 -3.46
C ALA A 122 -6.73 16.47 -3.36
N LEU A 123 -5.77 16.16 -4.22
CA LEU A 123 -5.02 14.91 -4.18
C LEU A 123 -4.17 14.78 -2.92
N ALA A 124 -3.49 15.85 -2.49
CA ALA A 124 -2.72 15.84 -1.24
C ALA A 124 -3.62 15.53 -0.03
N ILE A 125 -4.82 16.12 0.05
CA ILE A 125 -5.80 15.81 1.11
C ILE A 125 -6.28 14.35 1.00
N HIS A 126 -6.49 13.85 -0.21
CA HIS A 126 -6.89 12.46 -0.44
C HIS A 126 -5.80 11.49 0.03
N GLU A 127 -4.54 11.77 -0.29
CA GLU A 127 -3.39 10.95 0.08
C GLU A 127 -3.00 11.03 1.56
N LEU A 128 -3.62 11.91 2.35
CA LEU A 128 -3.55 11.81 3.82
C LEU A 128 -4.16 10.50 4.33
N ALA A 129 -5.16 9.95 3.64
CA ALA A 129 -5.85 8.72 4.08
C ALA A 129 -4.91 7.53 4.28
N PRO A 130 -4.05 7.11 3.32
CA PRO A 130 -3.11 6.02 3.56
C PRO A 130 -2.08 6.32 4.64
N ASN A 131 -1.59 7.56 4.73
CA ASN A 131 -0.66 7.95 5.78
C ASN A 131 -1.29 7.84 7.18
N LEU A 132 -2.51 8.35 7.33
CA LEU A 132 -3.29 8.19 8.57
C LEU A 132 -3.62 6.72 8.84
N GLY A 133 -3.91 5.94 7.80
CA GLY A 133 -4.21 4.52 7.92
C GLY A 133 -3.08 3.72 8.59
N PHE A 134 -1.83 3.98 8.26
CA PHE A 134 -0.68 3.35 8.92
C PHE A 134 -0.56 3.68 10.41
N VAL A 135 -0.97 4.87 10.83
CA VAL A 135 -0.97 5.29 12.24
C VAL A 135 -2.20 4.74 12.96
N LEU A 136 -3.37 4.86 12.33
CA LEU A 136 -4.64 4.53 12.96
C LEU A 136 -4.87 3.01 13.06
N ALA A 137 -4.37 2.20 12.11
CA ALA A 137 -4.60 0.77 12.14
C ALA A 137 -4.10 0.11 13.43
N PRO A 138 -2.85 0.30 13.89
CA PRO A 138 -2.42 -0.28 15.15
C PRO A 138 -3.15 0.33 16.36
N LEU A 139 -3.45 1.64 16.36
CA LEU A 139 -4.14 2.29 17.45
C LEU A 139 -5.59 1.80 17.59
N ILE A 140 -6.31 1.68 16.47
CA ILE A 140 -7.68 1.14 16.43
C ILE A 140 -7.67 -0.33 16.88
N SER A 141 -6.70 -1.13 16.40
CA SER A 141 -6.57 -2.53 16.82
C SER A 141 -6.42 -2.64 18.32
N GLU A 142 -5.49 -1.91 18.93
CA GLU A 142 -5.28 -1.96 20.40
C GLU A 142 -6.47 -1.42 21.20
N ALA A 143 -7.11 -0.36 20.70
CA ALA A 143 -8.29 0.19 21.37
C ALA A 143 -9.45 -0.81 21.37
N LEU A 144 -9.69 -1.48 20.24
CA LEU A 144 -10.83 -2.39 20.09
C LEU A 144 -10.55 -3.80 20.63
N LEU A 145 -9.28 -4.28 20.67
CA LEU A 145 -8.93 -5.57 21.28
C LEU A 145 -9.28 -5.67 22.76
N LYS A 146 -9.52 -4.54 23.43
CA LYS A 146 -10.00 -4.52 24.83
C LYS A 146 -11.43 -5.06 25.00
N TRP A 147 -12.25 -4.96 23.95
CA TRP A 147 -13.68 -5.32 23.99
C TRP A 147 -14.09 -6.34 22.94
N PHE A 148 -13.32 -6.49 21.87
CA PHE A 148 -13.66 -7.35 20.74
C PHE A 148 -12.50 -8.29 20.40
N SER A 149 -12.83 -9.48 19.91
CA SER A 149 -11.85 -10.33 19.20
C SER A 149 -11.42 -9.68 17.89
N TRP A 150 -10.37 -10.19 17.26
CA TRP A 150 -9.95 -9.72 15.93
C TRP A 150 -11.09 -9.84 14.89
N ARG A 151 -11.93 -10.87 15.00
CA ARG A 151 -13.13 -11.04 14.17
C ARG A 151 -14.13 -9.90 14.40
N GLY A 152 -14.39 -9.56 15.66
CA GLY A 152 -15.28 -8.44 16.02
C GLY A 152 -14.77 -7.10 15.48
N ILE A 153 -13.44 -6.87 15.49
CA ILE A 153 -12.83 -5.68 14.92
C ILE A 153 -13.07 -5.60 13.41
N LEU A 154 -12.87 -6.72 12.68
CA LEU A 154 -13.19 -6.76 11.25
C LEU A 154 -14.68 -6.56 10.98
N GLY A 155 -15.56 -7.07 11.85
CA GLY A 155 -17.00 -6.82 11.79
C GLY A 155 -17.36 -5.35 11.95
N VAL A 156 -16.75 -4.65 12.92
CA VAL A 156 -16.92 -3.18 13.11
C VAL A 156 -16.42 -2.41 11.87
N MET A 157 -15.24 -2.76 11.37
CA MET A 157 -14.70 -2.12 10.16
C MET A 157 -15.59 -2.41 8.93
N GLY A 158 -16.12 -3.62 8.83
CA GLY A 158 -17.03 -4.02 7.76
C GLY A 158 -18.32 -3.22 7.75
N THR A 159 -18.97 -3.09 8.92
CA THR A 159 -20.19 -2.27 9.06
C THR A 159 -19.93 -0.80 8.78
N ALA A 160 -18.79 -0.25 9.24
CA ALA A 160 -18.39 1.12 8.94
C ALA A 160 -18.18 1.35 7.43
N SER A 161 -17.57 0.39 6.72
CA SER A 161 -17.37 0.47 5.27
C SER A 161 -18.68 0.43 4.49
N ILE A 162 -19.64 -0.44 4.88
CA ILE A 162 -20.99 -0.46 4.29
C ILE A 162 -21.70 0.86 4.54
N ALA A 163 -21.69 1.37 5.77
CA ALA A 163 -22.31 2.64 6.12
C ALA A 163 -21.73 3.80 5.30
N ALA A 164 -20.41 3.85 5.11
CA ALA A 164 -19.76 4.84 4.27
C ALA A 164 -20.14 4.71 2.79
N GLY A 165 -20.25 3.49 2.27
CA GLY A 165 -20.72 3.21 0.91
C GLY A 165 -22.17 3.69 0.69
N LEU A 166 -23.08 3.36 1.62
CA LEU A 166 -24.48 3.80 1.57
C LEU A 166 -24.59 5.33 1.75
N ALA A 167 -23.80 5.92 2.64
CA ALA A 167 -23.72 7.37 2.80
C ALA A 167 -23.27 8.05 1.50
N PHE A 168 -22.29 7.47 0.79
CA PHE A 168 -21.87 7.99 -0.50
C PHE A 168 -22.94 7.81 -1.56
N ALA A 169 -23.63 6.66 -1.59
CA ALA A 169 -24.77 6.42 -2.48
C ALA A 169 -25.92 7.43 -2.28
N ARG A 170 -26.11 7.96 -1.05
CA ARG A 170 -27.19 8.90 -0.74
C ARG A 170 -26.79 10.35 -0.87
N PHE A 171 -25.56 10.69 -0.46
CA PHE A 171 -25.08 12.07 -0.30
C PHE A 171 -23.86 12.41 -1.16
N GLY A 172 -23.27 11.42 -1.87
CA GLY A 172 -22.06 11.63 -2.69
C GLY A 172 -22.33 12.55 -3.88
N LYS A 173 -21.32 13.36 -4.20
CA LYS A 173 -21.33 14.26 -5.36
C LYS A 173 -20.24 13.85 -6.35
N GLY A 174 -20.45 14.13 -7.64
CA GLY A 174 -19.49 13.83 -8.72
C GLY A 174 -19.48 12.38 -9.18
N GLY A 175 -18.60 12.05 -10.12
CA GLY A 175 -18.39 10.67 -10.61
C GLY A 175 -19.53 10.07 -11.45
N ARG A 176 -20.51 10.85 -11.88
CA ARG A 176 -21.65 10.39 -12.71
C ARG A 176 -21.29 10.41 -14.20
N PHE A 177 -20.10 9.90 -14.51
CA PHE A 177 -19.60 9.73 -15.88
C PHE A 177 -18.89 8.38 -15.99
N PRO A 178 -18.85 7.77 -17.19
CA PRO A 178 -18.18 6.48 -17.39
C PRO A 178 -16.66 6.60 -17.31
N GLY A 179 -16.03 5.53 -16.89
CA GLY A 179 -14.58 5.38 -16.95
C GLY A 179 -14.09 5.08 -18.36
N ALA A 180 -12.81 5.29 -18.61
CA ALA A 180 -12.15 4.91 -19.86
C ALA A 180 -11.50 3.51 -19.72
N THR A 181 -11.66 2.69 -20.77
CA THR A 181 -10.96 1.40 -20.85
C THR A 181 -9.57 1.58 -21.45
N PRO A 182 -8.53 0.91 -20.92
CA PRO A 182 -7.21 0.95 -21.53
C PRO A 182 -7.21 0.39 -22.96
N SER A 183 -6.47 1.01 -23.89
CA SER A 183 -6.33 0.46 -25.24
C SER A 183 -5.23 -0.63 -25.27
N ILE A 184 -5.47 -1.72 -26.00
CA ILE A 184 -4.52 -2.84 -26.14
C ILE A 184 -3.21 -2.36 -26.78
N ALA A 185 -3.27 -1.45 -27.75
CA ALA A 185 -2.08 -0.90 -28.40
C ALA A 185 -1.20 -0.13 -27.42
N SER A 186 -1.79 0.66 -26.51
CA SER A 186 -1.04 1.38 -25.47
C SER A 186 -0.39 0.42 -24.47
N LEU A 187 -1.05 -0.70 -24.13
CA LEU A 187 -0.48 -1.75 -23.30
C LEU A 187 0.77 -2.37 -23.90
N GLN A 188 0.69 -2.79 -25.18
CA GLN A 188 1.82 -3.40 -25.89
C GLN A 188 3.02 -2.44 -25.99
N ASN A 189 2.78 -1.17 -26.29
CA ASN A 189 3.81 -0.16 -26.39
C ASN A 189 4.56 0.08 -25.07
N ILE A 190 3.87 0.06 -23.94
CA ILE A 190 4.50 0.24 -22.62
C ILE A 190 5.27 -1.00 -22.21
N LEU A 191 4.71 -2.20 -22.37
CA LEU A 191 5.36 -3.47 -22.01
C LEU A 191 6.64 -3.74 -22.80
N ALA A 192 6.76 -3.19 -24.00
CA ALA A 192 7.97 -3.28 -24.81
C ALA A 192 9.14 -2.39 -24.33
N GLN A 193 8.89 -1.45 -23.40
CA GLN A 193 9.92 -0.51 -22.94
C GLN A 193 10.72 -1.06 -21.76
N PRO A 194 12.06 -1.22 -21.85
CA PRO A 194 12.87 -1.66 -20.71
C PRO A 194 12.76 -0.74 -19.49
N ALA A 195 12.63 0.58 -19.70
CA ALA A 195 12.47 1.55 -18.62
C ALA A 195 11.21 1.30 -17.78
N PHE A 196 10.13 0.79 -18.40
CA PHE A 196 8.91 0.40 -17.70
C PHE A 196 9.17 -0.73 -16.69
N TRP A 197 9.93 -1.75 -17.07
CA TRP A 197 10.23 -2.86 -16.15
C TRP A 197 11.15 -2.45 -15.03
N ILE A 198 12.15 -1.60 -15.31
CA ILE A 198 13.04 -1.06 -14.27
C ILE A 198 12.22 -0.25 -13.26
N ILE A 199 11.37 0.68 -13.70
CA ILE A 199 10.56 1.49 -12.78
C ILE A 199 9.54 0.65 -12.02
N THR A 200 8.99 -0.41 -12.63
CA THR A 200 8.07 -1.34 -11.97
C THR A 200 8.78 -2.12 -10.87
N ILE A 201 10.01 -2.57 -11.08
CA ILE A 201 10.84 -3.21 -10.05
C ILE A 201 11.13 -2.19 -8.93
N LEU A 202 11.53 -0.97 -9.26
CA LEU A 202 11.79 0.07 -8.27
C LEU A 202 10.55 0.39 -7.44
N PHE A 203 9.36 0.48 -8.07
CA PHE A 203 8.09 0.63 -7.33
C PHE A 203 7.80 -0.57 -6.43
N SER A 204 8.06 -1.79 -6.91
CA SER A 204 7.91 -3.00 -6.08
C SER A 204 8.80 -2.96 -4.85
N LEU A 205 10.05 -2.50 -4.99
CA LEU A 205 10.98 -2.33 -3.87
C LEU A 205 10.59 -1.16 -2.95
N GLY A 206 10.04 -0.06 -3.50
CA GLY A 206 9.48 1.04 -2.72
C GLY A 206 8.28 0.60 -1.86
N ILE A 207 7.34 -0.13 -2.45
CA ILE A 207 6.20 -0.75 -1.73
C ILE A 207 6.70 -1.78 -0.71
N THR A 208 7.73 -2.56 -1.04
CA THR A 208 8.40 -3.49 -0.11
C THR A 208 8.87 -2.76 1.15
N GLY A 209 9.63 -1.68 0.99
CA GLY A 209 10.15 -0.90 2.14
C GLY A 209 9.04 -0.25 2.98
N SER A 210 7.95 0.17 2.36
CA SER A 210 6.85 0.84 3.05
C SER A 210 5.83 -0.14 3.61
N LEU A 211 5.13 -0.88 2.75
CA LEU A 211 4.00 -1.75 3.10
C LEU A 211 4.45 -3.16 3.45
N GLY A 212 5.41 -3.73 2.69
CA GLY A 212 5.88 -5.09 2.91
C GLY A 212 6.53 -5.27 4.29
N VAL A 213 7.41 -4.34 4.67
CA VAL A 213 8.02 -4.31 6.01
C VAL A 213 6.96 -4.09 7.08
N TYR A 214 6.04 -3.11 6.88
CA TYR A 214 4.95 -2.84 7.81
C TYR A 214 4.09 -4.07 8.11
N ALA A 215 3.78 -4.85 7.09
CA ALA A 215 2.87 -5.99 7.19
C ALA A 215 3.36 -7.06 8.19
N MET A 216 4.67 -7.28 8.27
CA MET A 216 5.26 -8.32 9.12
C MET A 216 5.93 -7.77 10.38
N LEU A 217 6.09 -6.45 10.50
CA LEU A 217 6.81 -5.82 11.61
C LEU A 217 6.18 -6.11 12.98
N PRO A 218 4.83 -5.98 13.19
CA PRO A 218 4.23 -6.31 14.48
C PRO A 218 4.45 -7.78 14.87
N LEU A 219 4.26 -8.71 13.94
CA LEU A 219 4.46 -10.14 14.19
C LEU A 219 5.91 -10.45 14.54
N TYR A 220 6.88 -9.86 13.84
CA TYR A 220 8.30 -9.99 14.14
C TYR A 220 8.66 -9.47 15.53
N LEU A 221 8.18 -8.28 15.91
CA LEU A 221 8.45 -7.69 17.22
C LEU A 221 7.90 -8.55 18.35
N VAL A 222 6.75 -9.18 18.15
CA VAL A 222 6.14 -10.08 19.15
C VAL A 222 6.85 -11.43 19.17
N ALA A 223 6.95 -12.11 18.03
CA ALA A 223 7.36 -13.51 17.96
C ALA A 223 8.86 -13.72 18.18
N GLU A 224 9.72 -12.81 17.68
CA GLU A 224 11.18 -12.99 17.75
C GLU A 224 11.86 -12.02 18.74
N ARG A 225 11.29 -10.85 18.97
CA ARG A 225 11.86 -9.83 19.85
C ARG A 225 11.23 -9.83 21.26
N GLY A 226 10.18 -10.62 21.49
CA GLY A 226 9.52 -10.78 22.80
C GLY A 226 8.83 -9.50 23.29
N ILE A 227 8.55 -8.55 22.40
CA ILE A 227 7.83 -7.31 22.73
C ILE A 227 6.33 -7.65 22.82
N THR A 228 5.63 -7.13 23.83
CA THR A 228 4.17 -7.33 23.93
C THR A 228 3.49 -6.73 22.68
N GLN A 229 2.38 -7.36 22.26
CA GLN A 229 1.63 -6.88 21.07
C GLN A 229 1.23 -5.41 21.22
N TYR A 230 0.77 -5.02 22.42
CA TYR A 230 0.45 -3.62 22.71
C TYR A 230 1.64 -2.69 22.44
N SER A 231 2.80 -2.99 23.00
CA SER A 231 4.01 -2.16 22.83
C SER A 231 4.49 -2.14 21.37
N ALA A 232 4.43 -3.29 20.69
CA ALA A 232 4.80 -3.40 19.28
C ALA A 232 3.88 -2.53 18.39
N ASN A 233 2.58 -2.60 18.61
CA ASN A 233 1.61 -1.82 17.84
C ASN A 233 1.72 -0.32 18.11
N ILE A 234 1.91 0.10 19.36
CA ILE A 234 2.16 1.53 19.69
C ILE A 234 3.46 2.01 19.05
N LEU A 235 4.55 1.23 19.12
CA LEU A 235 5.82 1.57 18.51
C LEU A 235 5.67 1.76 16.98
N VAL A 236 4.98 0.84 16.31
CA VAL A 236 4.70 0.92 14.87
C VAL A 236 3.82 2.14 14.54
N ALA A 237 2.78 2.42 15.33
CA ALA A 237 1.92 3.58 15.12
C ALA A 237 2.71 4.90 15.19
N ILE A 238 3.48 5.09 16.26
CA ILE A 238 4.23 6.34 16.48
C ILE A 238 5.32 6.51 15.40
N SER A 239 5.97 5.42 14.98
CA SER A 239 7.01 5.48 13.93
C SER A 239 6.49 6.02 12.59
N ARG A 240 5.19 5.96 12.33
CA ARG A 240 4.56 6.41 11.08
C ARG A 240 4.09 7.87 11.10
N ILE A 241 4.09 8.54 12.25
CA ILE A 241 3.62 9.93 12.38
C ILE A 241 4.46 10.90 11.53
N SER A 242 5.76 10.63 11.38
CA SER A 242 6.66 11.46 10.57
C SER A 242 6.41 11.38 9.05
N GLY A 243 5.65 10.36 8.59
CA GLY A 243 5.45 10.06 7.18
C GLY A 243 5.03 11.25 6.31
N PRO A 244 3.95 11.98 6.64
CA PRO A 244 3.51 13.13 5.83
C PRO A 244 4.57 14.22 5.70
N VAL A 245 5.28 14.54 6.77
CA VAL A 245 6.35 15.56 6.77
C VAL A 245 7.52 15.11 5.90
N MET A 246 7.91 13.85 6.02
CA MET A 246 9.02 13.28 5.22
C MET A 246 8.66 13.19 3.73
N ALA A 247 7.40 12.90 3.40
CA ALA A 247 6.94 12.93 2.00
C ALA A 247 7.06 14.34 1.39
N LEU A 248 6.71 15.40 2.14
CA LEU A 248 6.87 16.79 1.68
C LEU A 248 8.35 17.15 1.47
N ILE A 249 9.21 16.78 2.44
CA ILE A 249 10.67 17.00 2.33
C ILE A 249 11.23 16.27 1.10
N ALA A 250 10.80 15.02 0.87
CA ALA A 250 11.23 14.23 -0.27
C ALA A 250 10.73 14.80 -1.59
N GLY A 251 9.51 15.37 -1.64
CA GLY A 251 9.00 16.09 -2.81
C GLY A 251 9.89 17.28 -3.14
N TRP A 252 10.13 18.17 -2.17
CA TRP A 252 11.04 19.30 -2.33
C TRP A 252 12.45 18.86 -2.78
N ALA A 253 13.00 17.83 -2.18
CA ALA A 253 14.31 17.31 -2.54
C ALA A 253 14.32 16.73 -3.97
N THR A 254 13.22 16.08 -4.39
CA THR A 254 13.05 15.55 -5.74
C THR A 254 13.09 16.66 -6.79
N ASP A 255 12.38 17.76 -6.55
CA ASP A 255 12.36 18.91 -7.44
C ASP A 255 13.73 19.60 -7.54
N ARG A 256 14.49 19.61 -6.43
CA ARG A 256 15.79 20.31 -6.38
C ARG A 256 16.95 19.46 -6.90
N PHE A 257 16.95 18.16 -6.64
CA PHE A 257 18.11 17.27 -6.90
C PHE A 257 17.83 16.22 -7.99
N GLY A 258 16.58 16.13 -8.46
CA GLY A 258 16.14 15.20 -9.48
C GLY A 258 15.71 13.84 -8.91
N ALA A 259 14.66 13.25 -9.50
CA ALA A 259 14.04 12.01 -9.05
C ALA A 259 15.02 10.84 -8.93
N LYS A 260 15.92 10.67 -9.89
CA LYS A 260 16.91 9.58 -9.94
C LYS A 260 17.83 9.56 -8.71
N ARG A 261 18.38 10.74 -8.33
CA ARG A 261 19.30 10.84 -7.19
C ARG A 261 18.59 10.58 -5.87
N ILE A 262 17.38 11.10 -5.73
CA ILE A 262 16.58 10.92 -4.53
C ILE A 262 16.17 9.45 -4.38
N MET A 263 15.68 8.78 -5.44
CA MET A 263 15.40 7.35 -5.41
C MET A 263 16.62 6.54 -4.97
N ALA A 264 17.80 6.83 -5.53
CA ALA A 264 19.05 6.14 -5.17
C ALA A 264 19.36 6.31 -3.67
N ALA A 265 19.35 7.53 -3.16
CA ALA A 265 19.58 7.80 -1.75
C ALA A 265 18.57 7.10 -0.84
N VAL A 266 17.28 7.14 -1.21
CA VAL A 266 16.19 6.49 -0.46
C VAL A 266 16.38 4.97 -0.43
N PHE A 267 16.69 4.32 -1.56
CA PHE A 267 16.91 2.88 -1.57
C PHE A 267 18.15 2.46 -0.75
N LEU A 268 19.22 3.23 -0.81
CA LEU A 268 20.40 2.99 0.02
C LEU A 268 20.06 3.06 1.50
N LEU A 269 19.39 4.13 1.93
CA LEU A 269 19.07 4.36 3.34
C LEU A 269 17.98 3.39 3.83
N THR A 270 16.92 3.19 3.06
CA THR A 270 15.82 2.27 3.42
C THR A 270 16.29 0.82 3.44
N GLY A 271 17.10 0.41 2.45
CA GLY A 271 17.66 -0.93 2.40
C GLY A 271 18.57 -1.21 3.58
N THR A 272 19.46 -0.27 3.91
CA THR A 272 20.35 -0.37 5.09
C THR A 272 19.53 -0.45 6.38
N THR A 273 18.55 0.42 6.58
CA THR A 273 17.71 0.39 7.80
C THR A 273 16.85 -0.86 7.88
N THR A 274 16.34 -1.38 6.75
CA THR A 274 15.59 -2.65 6.72
C THR A 274 16.51 -3.84 7.07
N LEU A 275 17.75 -3.86 6.57
CA LEU A 275 18.74 -4.86 6.93
C LEU A 275 19.07 -4.79 8.43
N LEU A 276 19.23 -3.58 8.96
CA LEU A 276 19.49 -3.36 10.38
C LEU A 276 18.34 -3.81 11.29
N LEU A 277 17.07 -3.78 10.84
CA LEU A 277 15.95 -4.37 11.60
C LEU A 277 16.19 -5.83 11.96
N GLY A 278 16.82 -6.60 11.07
CA GLY A 278 17.20 -7.98 11.35
C GLY A 278 18.39 -8.12 12.30
N LEU A 279 19.36 -7.22 12.23
CA LEU A 279 20.66 -7.35 12.90
C LEU A 279 20.70 -6.76 14.30
N VAL A 280 20.05 -5.62 14.55
CA VAL A 280 20.16 -4.89 15.80
C VAL A 280 19.24 -5.44 16.90
N LYS A 281 19.62 -5.19 18.16
CA LYS A 281 18.87 -5.61 19.36
C LYS A 281 18.76 -4.44 20.35
N GLY A 282 17.89 -4.61 21.34
CA GLY A 282 17.74 -3.63 22.43
C GLY A 282 17.27 -2.25 21.93
N SER A 283 17.77 -1.19 22.51
CA SER A 283 17.36 0.20 22.21
C SER A 283 17.61 0.61 20.76
N TRP A 284 18.63 0.05 20.11
CA TRP A 284 18.92 0.31 18.69
C TRP A 284 17.78 -0.17 17.77
N LEU A 285 17.11 -1.27 18.13
CA LEU A 285 15.96 -1.75 17.37
C LEU A 285 14.85 -0.69 17.33
N VAL A 286 14.57 -0.04 18.47
CA VAL A 286 13.55 1.03 18.53
C VAL A 286 13.91 2.16 17.58
N ILE A 287 15.17 2.62 17.59
CA ILE A 287 15.64 3.68 16.68
C ILE A 287 15.44 3.29 15.22
N ILE A 288 15.77 2.04 14.85
CA ILE A 288 15.62 1.58 13.47
C ILE A 288 14.14 1.43 13.08
N VAL A 289 13.27 1.00 14.00
CA VAL A 289 11.81 0.94 13.76
C VAL A 289 11.22 2.33 13.45
N PHE A 290 11.77 3.40 14.04
CA PHE A 290 11.38 4.77 13.70
C PHE A 290 12.00 5.25 12.37
N LEU A 291 13.27 4.98 12.16
CA LEU A 291 14.03 5.53 11.04
C LEU A 291 13.62 4.89 9.71
N GLN A 292 13.35 3.58 9.72
CA GLN A 292 13.05 2.82 8.51
C GLN A 292 11.80 3.35 7.76
N PRO A 293 10.61 3.49 8.39
CA PRO A 293 9.44 4.00 7.67
C PRO A 293 9.54 5.48 7.30
N MET A 294 10.27 6.27 8.10
CA MET A 294 10.56 7.68 7.82
C MET A 294 11.32 7.84 6.50
N LEU A 295 12.25 6.94 6.21
CA LEU A 295 13.02 6.93 4.97
C LEU A 295 12.23 6.28 3.82
N ALA A 296 11.51 5.18 4.09
CA ALA A 296 10.78 4.44 3.06
C ALA A 296 9.71 5.28 2.35
N VAL A 297 9.01 6.17 3.08
CA VAL A 297 7.97 7.03 2.50
C VAL A 297 8.54 8.03 1.49
N CYS A 298 9.81 8.39 1.61
CA CYS A 298 10.49 9.33 0.72
C CYS A 298 10.65 8.79 -0.72
N PHE A 299 10.40 7.50 -0.95
CA PHE A 299 10.42 6.92 -2.29
C PHE A 299 9.30 7.49 -3.17
N PHE A 300 8.10 7.66 -2.64
CA PHE A 300 6.90 7.89 -3.45
C PHE A 300 6.96 9.16 -4.30
N PRO A 301 7.33 10.35 -3.79
CA PRO A 301 7.44 11.54 -4.62
C PRO A 301 8.41 11.36 -5.79
N ALA A 302 9.61 10.84 -5.52
CA ALA A 302 10.62 10.61 -6.55
C ALA A 302 10.23 9.50 -7.54
N GLY A 303 9.62 8.41 -7.02
CA GLY A 303 9.11 7.30 -7.84
C GLY A 303 8.01 7.74 -8.79
N PHE A 304 7.00 8.49 -8.31
CA PHE A 304 5.93 9.00 -9.16
C PHE A 304 6.43 10.03 -10.19
N ALA A 305 7.37 10.91 -9.81
CA ALA A 305 8.00 11.83 -10.74
C ALA A 305 8.71 11.06 -11.87
N ALA A 306 9.49 10.03 -11.54
CA ALA A 306 10.15 9.19 -12.53
C ALA A 306 9.15 8.39 -13.39
N LEU A 307 8.11 7.82 -12.79
CA LEU A 307 7.08 7.03 -13.50
C LEU A 307 6.31 7.91 -14.51
N SER A 308 6.06 9.17 -14.18
CA SER A 308 5.36 10.11 -15.07
C SER A 308 6.17 10.47 -16.32
N CYS A 309 7.47 10.19 -16.34
CA CYS A 309 8.35 10.39 -17.49
C CYS A 309 8.49 9.15 -18.39
N ILE A 310 7.88 8.00 -18.03
CA ILE A 310 8.00 6.76 -18.80
C ILE A 310 6.96 6.72 -19.92
N GLY A 311 7.47 6.60 -21.15
CA GLY A 311 6.67 6.47 -22.37
C GLY A 311 6.08 7.77 -22.91
N PRO A 312 5.42 7.71 -24.07
CA PRO A 312 4.78 8.86 -24.68
C PRO A 312 3.60 9.36 -23.84
N SER A 313 3.26 10.63 -23.94
CA SER A 313 2.21 11.27 -23.12
C SER A 313 0.86 10.52 -23.13
N SER A 314 0.48 9.91 -24.24
CA SER A 314 -0.73 9.12 -24.40
C SER A 314 -0.71 7.78 -23.63
N ALA A 315 0.46 7.27 -23.27
CA ALA A 315 0.61 5.95 -22.63
C ALA A 315 1.01 6.04 -21.13
N ARG A 316 1.30 7.23 -20.60
CA ARG A 316 1.74 7.42 -19.21
C ARG A 316 0.74 6.90 -18.19
N ASN A 317 -0.56 7.16 -18.38
CA ASN A 317 -1.61 6.63 -17.51
C ASN A 317 -1.64 5.10 -17.51
N VAL A 318 -1.32 4.47 -18.63
CA VAL A 318 -1.23 3.01 -18.74
C VAL A 318 -0.02 2.50 -17.96
N ALA A 319 1.13 3.19 -18.02
CA ALA A 319 2.31 2.82 -17.23
C ALA A 319 1.99 2.82 -15.73
N VAL A 320 1.34 3.86 -15.21
CA VAL A 320 0.91 3.93 -13.81
C VAL A 320 -0.07 2.80 -13.47
N SER A 321 -1.07 2.57 -14.33
CA SER A 321 -2.12 1.55 -14.12
C SER A 321 -1.58 0.12 -14.12
N LEU A 322 -0.42 -0.14 -14.72
CA LEU A 322 0.24 -1.46 -14.69
C LEU A 322 1.28 -1.57 -13.57
N THR A 323 2.09 -0.52 -13.36
CA THR A 323 3.16 -0.51 -12.35
C THR A 323 2.60 -0.68 -10.94
N ILE A 324 1.57 0.07 -10.58
CA ILE A 324 1.04 0.08 -9.21
C ILE A 324 0.49 -1.29 -8.79
N PRO A 325 -0.37 -1.97 -9.58
CA PRO A 325 -0.86 -3.31 -9.21
C PRO A 325 0.27 -4.33 -9.04
N LEU A 326 1.24 -4.34 -9.98
CA LEU A 326 2.40 -5.24 -9.90
C LEU A 326 3.24 -4.98 -8.65
N ALA A 327 3.48 -3.71 -8.33
CA ALA A 327 4.25 -3.32 -7.16
C ALA A 327 3.56 -3.73 -5.84
N PHE A 328 2.23 -3.61 -5.76
CA PHE A 328 1.46 -4.09 -4.61
C PHE A 328 1.45 -5.62 -4.50
N LEU A 329 1.33 -6.34 -5.62
CA LEU A 329 1.36 -7.80 -5.63
C LEU A 329 2.71 -8.32 -5.09
N ILE A 330 3.82 -7.78 -5.58
CA ILE A 330 5.16 -8.20 -5.19
C ILE A 330 5.51 -7.65 -3.80
N GLY A 331 5.52 -6.32 -3.64
CA GLY A 331 6.00 -5.65 -2.43
C GLY A 331 5.04 -5.74 -1.26
N GLY A 332 3.72 -5.68 -1.50
CA GLY A 332 2.69 -5.74 -0.47
C GLY A 332 2.18 -7.15 -0.17
N GLY A 333 2.38 -8.11 -1.08
CA GLY A 333 1.92 -9.50 -0.94
C GLY A 333 3.04 -10.51 -0.87
N GLY A 334 3.85 -10.63 -1.92
CA GLY A 334 4.91 -11.64 -2.00
C GLY A 334 6.00 -11.47 -0.93
N ILE A 335 6.43 -10.25 -0.66
CA ILE A 335 7.47 -9.96 0.33
C ILE A 335 7.03 -10.30 1.77
N PRO A 336 5.85 -9.91 2.27
CA PRO A 336 5.37 -10.37 3.57
C PRO A 336 5.33 -11.88 3.70
N THR A 337 4.88 -12.58 2.66
CA THR A 337 4.89 -14.06 2.61
C THR A 337 6.31 -14.59 2.74
N GLY A 338 7.28 -14.05 1.98
CA GLY A 338 8.68 -14.46 2.07
C GLY A 338 9.30 -14.21 3.45
N ILE A 339 9.02 -13.06 4.07
CA ILE A 339 9.48 -12.78 5.45
C ILE A 339 8.88 -13.81 6.42
N GLY A 340 7.59 -14.14 6.28
CA GLY A 340 6.92 -15.13 7.12
C GLY A 340 7.52 -16.53 6.96
N ILE A 341 7.77 -16.98 5.74
CA ILE A 341 8.42 -18.26 5.44
C ILE A 341 9.81 -18.33 6.09
N MET A 342 10.61 -17.25 6.00
CA MET A 342 11.89 -17.19 6.70
C MET A 342 11.72 -17.27 8.22
N GLY A 343 10.65 -16.70 8.77
CA GLY A 343 10.30 -16.82 10.18
C GLY A 343 10.01 -18.27 10.61
N ASP A 344 9.42 -19.10 9.75
CA ASP A 344 9.18 -20.52 10.03
C ASP A 344 10.47 -21.38 9.92
N PHE A 345 11.29 -21.14 8.90
CA PHE A 345 12.49 -21.97 8.63
C PHE A 345 13.71 -21.60 9.46
N ALA A 346 13.89 -20.33 9.80
CA ALA A 346 15.08 -19.86 10.50
C ALA A 346 14.72 -18.78 11.53
N HIS A 347 14.76 -17.51 11.09
CA HIS A 347 14.47 -16.35 11.92
C HIS A 347 13.92 -15.22 11.04
N PHE A 348 12.97 -14.44 11.54
CA PHE A 348 12.50 -13.21 10.88
C PHE A 348 13.66 -12.25 10.56
N ALA A 349 14.68 -12.22 11.40
CA ALA A 349 15.90 -11.42 11.19
C ALA A 349 16.53 -11.69 9.82
N LEU A 350 16.59 -12.97 9.39
CA LEU A 350 17.07 -13.33 8.05
C LEU A 350 16.14 -12.79 6.95
N GLY A 351 14.82 -12.91 7.15
CA GLY A 351 13.82 -12.38 6.22
C GLY A 351 13.97 -10.87 6.01
N PHE A 352 14.07 -10.08 7.09
CA PHE A 352 14.32 -8.64 7.00
C PHE A 352 15.69 -8.32 6.40
N GLY A 353 16.71 -9.10 6.71
CA GLY A 353 18.05 -8.97 6.12
C GLY A 353 18.03 -9.16 4.60
N LEU A 354 17.38 -10.23 4.10
CA LEU A 354 17.23 -10.49 2.67
C LEU A 354 16.42 -9.38 1.97
N VAL A 355 15.33 -8.93 2.59
CA VAL A 355 14.51 -7.82 2.06
C VAL A 355 15.32 -6.52 2.03
N GLY A 356 16.11 -6.23 3.06
CA GLY A 356 17.02 -5.09 3.06
C GLY A 356 18.04 -5.17 1.92
N GLY A 357 18.62 -6.35 1.67
CA GLY A 357 19.49 -6.63 0.54
C GLY A 357 18.80 -6.41 -0.81
N LEU A 358 17.56 -6.87 -0.97
CA LEU A 358 16.76 -6.63 -2.18
C LEU A 358 16.49 -5.14 -2.40
N ILE A 359 16.18 -4.38 -1.35
CA ILE A 359 16.00 -2.92 -1.45
C ILE A 359 17.31 -2.24 -1.85
N LEU A 360 18.46 -2.71 -1.36
CA LEU A 360 19.79 -2.20 -1.77
C LEU A 360 20.08 -2.47 -3.27
N VAL A 361 19.57 -3.55 -3.85
CA VAL A 361 19.61 -3.74 -5.31
C VAL A 361 18.87 -2.60 -6.02
N GLY A 362 17.80 -2.07 -5.45
CA GLY A 362 17.09 -0.90 -5.94
C GLY A 362 17.96 0.34 -6.06
N PHE A 363 18.94 0.53 -5.15
CA PHE A 363 19.95 1.58 -5.30
C PHE A 363 20.73 1.43 -6.61
N ILE A 364 21.24 0.24 -6.91
CA ILE A 364 21.99 -0.03 -8.14
C ILE A 364 21.09 0.16 -9.38
N LEU A 365 19.89 -0.41 -9.34
CA LEU A 365 18.93 -0.29 -10.45
C LEU A 365 18.51 1.16 -10.71
N SER A 366 18.36 1.98 -9.67
CA SER A 366 18.02 3.39 -9.84
C SER A 366 19.10 4.16 -10.60
N LEU A 367 20.37 3.77 -10.43
CA LEU A 367 21.50 4.36 -11.18
C LEU A 367 21.50 3.98 -12.66
N THR A 368 20.91 2.84 -13.03
CA THR A 368 20.81 2.41 -14.44
C THR A 368 19.60 3.00 -15.16
N LEU A 369 18.60 3.53 -14.42
CA LEU A 369 17.40 4.08 -15.00
C LEU A 369 17.74 5.32 -15.87
N LYS A 370 17.37 5.24 -17.14
CA LYS A 370 17.50 6.35 -18.08
C LYS A 370 16.17 7.09 -18.13
N LEU A 371 16.13 8.28 -17.56
CA LEU A 371 14.99 9.20 -17.66
C LEU A 371 15.25 10.20 -18.81
N PRO A 372 14.21 10.65 -19.53
CA PRO A 372 14.31 11.79 -20.43
C PRO A 372 14.82 13.03 -19.68
N LYS A 373 15.26 14.06 -20.41
CA LYS A 373 15.65 15.33 -19.78
C LYS A 373 14.44 15.95 -19.07
N GLU A 374 14.68 16.66 -17.97
CA GLU A 374 13.63 17.27 -17.14
C GLU A 374 12.67 18.15 -17.92
N ASP A 375 13.16 18.83 -18.97
CA ASP A 375 12.35 19.68 -19.86
C ASP A 375 11.33 18.91 -20.71
N GLU A 376 11.49 17.58 -20.85
CA GLU A 376 10.59 16.69 -21.60
C GLU A 376 9.57 15.98 -20.69
N CYS A 377 9.74 16.10 -19.38
CA CYS A 377 8.81 15.56 -18.41
C CYS A 377 7.76 16.62 -18.04
N PRO A 378 6.46 16.27 -17.97
CA PRO A 378 5.49 17.21 -17.41
C PRO A 378 5.87 17.51 -15.98
N ALA A 379 5.65 18.75 -15.54
CA ALA A 379 5.76 19.09 -14.12
C ALA A 379 5.00 18.05 -13.31
N ALA A 380 5.70 17.39 -12.40
CA ALA A 380 5.10 16.35 -11.57
C ALA A 380 3.83 16.90 -10.93
N PHE A 381 2.82 16.05 -10.80
CA PHE A 381 1.60 16.38 -10.04
C PHE A 381 2.01 16.63 -8.57
N LEU A 382 2.32 17.86 -8.23
CA LEU A 382 2.46 18.39 -6.88
C LEU A 382 1.24 19.21 -6.52
#